data_125b86387d38efc2d8377b1eb29d01f0
#
_entry.id   125b86387d38efc2d8377b1eb29d01f0
#
_cell.length_a   1.000
_cell.length_b   1.000
_cell.length_c   1.000
_cell.angle_alpha   90.00
_cell.angle_beta   90.00
_cell.angle_gamma   90.00
#
_symmetry.space_group_name_H-M   'P 1'
#
loop_
_entity.id
_entity.type
_entity.pdbx_description
1 polymer ?
#
loop_
_entity_poly.entity_id
_entity_poly.type
_entity_poly.pdbx_seq_one_letter_code
_entity_poly.pdbx_strand_id
1 'polypeptide(L)'
;MENIFPALVCPARWGTLMVCTDGSDEGQNAVAVTLELARACDSQVVAVQVLQVLPEFQAVAPDLPATLGKAVQENMAVIKAAADKLGVALKTVTPEGQTPHAAIVATAEKLRPDLIIMGRCGKTGLARILMGNVTARVIGHSPVNVLVVPRGAALAFQRILVASDGSPYSQAAWELALAMAKQANSRLIGVAVATEEGEIIEAKAIIHRMLTAASLAGVPMKGVNPQGVAADTGIVQQAIKNEVDLIVVGSYGRTGLKKLLMGSVTERVIGDSPCPVLVVKQPG
;
A
#
# COMPACT_ATOMS: atom_id res chain seq x y z
N MET A 1 -13.59 -23.54 -13.39
CA MET A 1 -13.35 -22.19 -13.92
C MET A 1 -11.86 -21.96 -13.88
N GLU A 2 -11.21 -22.06 -15.05
CA GLU A 2 -9.79 -21.80 -15.18
C GLU A 2 -9.50 -20.33 -14.82
N ASN A 3 -8.48 -20.13 -14.01
CA ASN A 3 -8.02 -18.83 -13.56
C ASN A 3 -7.54 -18.02 -14.79
N ILE A 4 -8.37 -17.11 -15.29
CA ILE A 4 -8.10 -16.29 -16.50
C ILE A 4 -7.00 -15.24 -16.23
N PHE A 5 -6.58 -15.08 -14.99
CA PHE A 5 -5.48 -14.18 -14.64
C PHE A 5 -4.15 -14.91 -14.69
N PRO A 6 -3.14 -14.33 -15.35
CA PRO A 6 -1.78 -14.88 -15.31
C PRO A 6 -1.34 -15.02 -13.86
N ALA A 7 -0.59 -16.09 -13.56
CA ALA A 7 -0.08 -16.30 -12.20
C ALA A 7 0.70 -15.06 -11.74
N LEU A 8 0.40 -14.59 -10.53
CA LEU A 8 1.08 -13.44 -9.94
C LEU A 8 2.59 -13.76 -9.85
N VAL A 9 3.41 -12.88 -10.39
CA VAL A 9 4.88 -12.99 -10.31
C VAL A 9 5.35 -12.17 -9.12
N CYS A 10 6.24 -12.73 -8.31
CA CYS A 10 6.82 -12.02 -7.18
C CYS A 10 7.68 -10.84 -7.65
N PRO A 11 7.36 -9.59 -7.32
CA PRO A 11 8.06 -8.42 -7.85
C PRO A 11 9.28 -8.01 -7.02
N ALA A 12 9.45 -8.56 -5.81
CA ALA A 12 10.52 -8.23 -4.89
C ALA A 12 10.78 -9.38 -3.92
N ARG A 13 11.94 -9.38 -3.28
CA ARG A 13 12.26 -10.38 -2.24
C ARG A 13 11.63 -9.95 -0.92
N TRP A 14 10.42 -10.42 -0.66
CA TRP A 14 9.71 -10.22 0.59
C TRP A 14 9.62 -11.54 1.35
N GLY A 15 10.35 -11.65 2.46
CA GLY A 15 10.32 -12.86 3.30
C GLY A 15 9.14 -12.87 4.27
N THR A 16 8.74 -11.69 4.76
CA THR A 16 7.64 -11.55 5.72
C THR A 16 6.70 -10.42 5.32
N LEU A 17 5.44 -10.74 5.09
CA LEU A 17 4.36 -9.80 4.82
C LEU A 17 3.48 -9.64 6.06
N MET A 18 3.20 -8.42 6.47
CA MET A 18 2.29 -8.13 7.57
C MET A 18 0.99 -7.55 7.04
N VAL A 19 -0.12 -8.27 7.18
CA VAL A 19 -1.44 -7.75 6.82
C VAL A 19 -2.20 -7.28 8.04
N CYS A 20 -2.76 -6.07 7.97
CA CYS A 20 -3.60 -5.50 9.02
C CYS A 20 -5.05 -5.49 8.57
N THR A 21 -5.93 -6.06 9.39
CA THR A 21 -7.36 -6.13 9.13
C THR A 21 -8.16 -5.76 10.38
N ASP A 22 -9.35 -5.25 10.19
CA ASP A 22 -10.36 -5.04 11.23
C ASP A 22 -11.60 -5.92 11.00
N GLY A 23 -11.53 -6.82 10.02
CA GLY A 23 -12.63 -7.68 9.58
C GLY A 23 -13.65 -6.97 8.69
N SER A 24 -13.37 -5.74 8.20
CA SER A 24 -14.16 -5.07 7.15
C SER A 24 -13.94 -5.72 5.78
N ASP A 25 -14.82 -5.42 4.81
CA ASP A 25 -14.67 -5.90 3.44
C ASP A 25 -13.33 -5.48 2.81
N GLU A 26 -12.87 -4.26 3.06
CA GLU A 26 -11.55 -3.79 2.57
C GLU A 26 -10.41 -4.49 3.29
N GLY A 27 -10.54 -4.73 4.61
CA GLY A 27 -9.59 -5.52 5.37
C GLY A 27 -9.51 -6.97 4.87
N GLN A 28 -10.63 -7.58 4.53
CA GLN A 28 -10.67 -8.93 3.93
C GLN A 28 -10.06 -8.95 2.53
N ASN A 29 -10.30 -7.91 1.71
CA ASN A 29 -9.67 -7.80 0.40
C ASN A 29 -8.13 -7.67 0.53
N ALA A 30 -7.64 -6.88 1.48
CA ALA A 30 -6.22 -6.77 1.77
C ALA A 30 -5.62 -8.13 2.20
N VAL A 31 -6.35 -8.93 3.00
CA VAL A 31 -5.95 -10.29 3.36
C VAL A 31 -5.86 -11.18 2.11
N ALA A 32 -6.87 -11.19 1.26
CA ALA A 32 -6.88 -12.00 0.03
C ALA A 32 -5.69 -11.66 -0.88
N VAL A 33 -5.45 -10.37 -1.13
CA VAL A 33 -4.30 -9.89 -1.90
C VAL A 33 -2.97 -10.30 -1.26
N THR A 34 -2.88 -10.24 0.08
CA THR A 34 -1.66 -10.63 0.80
C THR A 34 -1.37 -12.11 0.67
N LEU A 35 -2.38 -12.97 0.79
CA LEU A 35 -2.20 -14.43 0.68
C LEU A 35 -1.76 -14.84 -0.73
N GLU A 36 -2.35 -14.23 -1.78
CA GLU A 36 -1.92 -14.46 -3.16
C GLU A 36 -0.48 -13.98 -3.40
N LEU A 37 -0.11 -12.81 -2.86
CA LEU A 37 1.24 -12.28 -2.95
C LEU A 37 2.23 -13.17 -2.20
N ALA A 38 1.88 -13.62 -1.00
CA ALA A 38 2.71 -14.52 -0.20
C ALA A 38 2.95 -15.85 -0.91
N ARG A 39 1.91 -16.41 -1.52
CA ARG A 39 2.04 -17.63 -2.33
C ARG A 39 2.99 -17.44 -3.51
N ALA A 40 2.89 -16.30 -4.21
CA ALA A 40 3.76 -16.00 -5.35
C ALA A 40 5.22 -15.74 -4.95
N CYS A 41 5.46 -15.20 -3.75
CA CYS A 41 6.78 -14.84 -3.23
C CYS A 41 7.39 -15.87 -2.28
N ASP A 42 6.68 -16.94 -1.95
CA ASP A 42 7.07 -17.89 -0.89
C ASP A 42 7.35 -17.19 0.46
N SER A 43 6.47 -16.22 0.80
CA SER A 43 6.59 -15.37 1.97
C SER A 43 5.82 -15.93 3.16
N GLN A 44 6.28 -15.65 4.37
CA GLN A 44 5.48 -15.81 5.58
C GLN A 44 4.51 -14.63 5.72
N VAL A 45 3.32 -14.91 6.24
CA VAL A 45 2.32 -13.87 6.53
C VAL A 45 2.14 -13.73 8.05
N VAL A 46 2.11 -12.49 8.51
CA VAL A 46 1.65 -12.14 9.85
C VAL A 46 0.35 -11.37 9.72
N ALA A 47 -0.77 -11.98 10.11
CA ALA A 47 -2.07 -11.31 10.16
C ALA A 47 -2.25 -10.62 11.51
N VAL A 48 -2.49 -9.31 11.48
CA VAL A 48 -2.64 -8.46 12.65
C VAL A 48 -4.06 -7.89 12.70
N GLN A 49 -4.75 -8.12 13.82
CA GLN A 49 -6.00 -7.44 14.15
C GLN A 49 -5.92 -6.92 15.57
N VAL A 50 -6.04 -5.61 15.73
CA VAL A 50 -5.96 -4.98 17.06
C VAL A 50 -7.27 -5.18 17.81
N LEU A 51 -7.19 -5.70 19.03
CA LEU A 51 -8.30 -5.68 19.98
C LEU A 51 -8.31 -4.32 20.68
N GLN A 52 -9.23 -3.46 20.25
CA GLN A 52 -9.35 -2.13 20.85
C GLN A 52 -10.07 -2.22 22.18
N VAL A 53 -9.36 -1.95 23.26
CA VAL A 53 -9.88 -1.93 24.62
C VAL A 53 -9.91 -0.47 25.10
N LEU A 54 -11.12 0.08 25.27
CA LEU A 54 -11.32 1.42 25.80
C LEU A 54 -11.81 1.31 27.25
N PRO A 55 -11.09 1.85 28.24
CA PRO A 55 -11.46 1.75 29.66
C PRO A 55 -12.87 2.26 29.98
N GLU A 56 -13.32 3.28 29.22
CA GLU A 56 -14.65 3.87 29.38
C GLU A 56 -15.77 2.86 29.07
N PHE A 57 -15.55 1.95 28.13
CA PHE A 57 -16.54 0.91 27.80
C PHE A 57 -16.53 -0.25 28.78
N GLN A 58 -15.41 -0.52 29.47
CA GLN A 58 -15.36 -1.59 30.48
C GLN A 58 -16.30 -1.32 31.67
N ALA A 59 -16.48 -0.03 32.04
CA ALA A 59 -17.35 0.37 33.14
C ALA A 59 -18.84 0.26 32.75
N VAL A 60 -19.21 0.46 31.47
CA VAL A 60 -20.62 0.53 31.02
C VAL A 60 -21.08 -0.79 30.39
N ALA A 61 -20.14 -1.55 29.78
CA ALA A 61 -20.41 -2.81 29.10
C ALA A 61 -19.30 -3.83 29.40
N PRO A 62 -19.29 -4.45 30.59
CA PRO A 62 -18.21 -5.33 31.05
C PRO A 62 -18.00 -6.56 30.15
N ASP A 63 -19.01 -7.04 29.45
CA ASP A 63 -18.92 -8.21 28.54
C ASP A 63 -18.42 -7.85 27.12
N LEU A 64 -18.32 -6.55 26.79
CA LEU A 64 -17.91 -6.09 25.47
C LEU A 64 -16.50 -6.58 25.05
N PRO A 65 -15.46 -6.52 25.92
CA PRO A 65 -14.14 -7.02 25.56
C PRO A 65 -14.13 -8.49 25.21
N ALA A 66 -14.88 -9.33 25.93
CA ALA A 66 -15.00 -10.76 25.64
C ALA A 66 -15.69 -11.02 24.27
N THR A 67 -16.75 -10.27 23.98
CA THR A 67 -17.47 -10.35 22.70
C THR A 67 -16.58 -9.91 21.54
N LEU A 68 -15.86 -8.80 21.67
CA LEU A 68 -14.91 -8.33 20.65
C LEU A 68 -13.75 -9.31 20.48
N GLY A 69 -13.22 -9.86 21.57
CA GLY A 69 -12.17 -10.87 21.53
C GLY A 69 -12.60 -12.11 20.76
N LYS A 70 -13.84 -12.60 20.97
CA LYS A 70 -14.40 -13.71 20.22
C LYS A 70 -14.51 -13.41 18.73
N ALA A 71 -15.02 -12.25 18.35
CA ALA A 71 -15.14 -11.84 16.95
C ALA A 71 -13.76 -11.74 16.27
N VAL A 72 -12.74 -11.25 16.97
CA VAL A 72 -11.35 -11.23 16.46
C VAL A 72 -10.82 -12.65 16.26
N GLN A 73 -11.04 -13.56 17.22
CA GLN A 73 -10.61 -14.96 17.10
C GLN A 73 -11.29 -15.67 15.92
N GLU A 74 -12.59 -15.47 15.74
CA GLU A 74 -13.34 -16.03 14.61
C GLU A 74 -12.79 -15.52 13.27
N ASN A 75 -12.52 -14.20 13.14
CA ASN A 75 -11.93 -13.63 11.94
C ASN A 75 -10.54 -14.22 11.67
N MET A 76 -9.68 -14.31 12.69
CA MET A 76 -8.35 -14.90 12.55
C MET A 76 -8.39 -16.38 12.17
N ALA A 77 -9.37 -17.13 12.65
CA ALA A 77 -9.56 -18.53 12.27
C ALA A 77 -9.94 -18.67 10.78
N VAL A 78 -10.80 -17.77 10.26
CA VAL A 78 -11.14 -17.70 8.82
C VAL A 78 -9.91 -17.40 7.97
N ILE A 79 -9.10 -16.42 8.38
CA ILE A 79 -7.87 -16.05 7.66
C ILE A 79 -6.89 -17.23 7.66
N LYS A 80 -6.74 -17.91 8.79
CA LYS A 80 -5.87 -19.09 8.90
C LYS A 80 -6.31 -20.21 7.96
N ALA A 81 -7.61 -20.52 7.94
CA ALA A 81 -8.16 -21.55 7.04
C ALA A 81 -7.95 -21.17 5.55
N ALA A 82 -8.01 -19.88 5.20
CA ALA A 82 -7.71 -19.42 3.85
C ALA A 82 -6.22 -19.59 3.50
N ALA A 83 -5.31 -19.25 4.42
CA ALA A 83 -3.87 -19.43 4.26
C ALA A 83 -3.50 -20.91 4.10
N ASP A 84 -4.06 -21.80 4.95
CA ASP A 84 -3.85 -23.25 4.89
C ASP A 84 -4.26 -23.84 3.53
N LYS A 85 -5.39 -23.38 2.95
CA LYS A 85 -5.84 -23.79 1.61
C LYS A 85 -4.88 -23.38 0.48
N LEU A 86 -4.16 -22.28 0.66
CA LEU A 86 -3.19 -21.76 -0.30
C LEU A 86 -1.75 -22.26 -0.04
N GLY A 87 -1.53 -23.01 1.03
CA GLY A 87 -0.20 -23.46 1.45
C GLY A 87 0.70 -22.33 1.96
N VAL A 88 0.10 -21.22 2.45
CA VAL A 88 0.84 -20.05 2.94
C VAL A 88 1.08 -20.17 4.44
N ALA A 89 2.34 -20.05 4.86
CA ALA A 89 2.70 -20.00 6.27
C ALA A 89 2.16 -18.72 6.92
N LEU A 90 1.25 -18.87 7.90
CA LEU A 90 0.59 -17.74 8.54
C LEU A 90 0.73 -17.79 10.07
N LYS A 91 1.08 -16.63 10.64
CA LYS A 91 1.02 -16.34 12.08
C LYS A 91 -0.04 -15.28 12.33
N THR A 92 -0.85 -15.45 13.37
CA THR A 92 -1.82 -14.44 13.82
C THR A 92 -1.29 -13.71 15.04
N VAL A 93 -1.50 -12.40 15.10
CA VAL A 93 -1.13 -11.53 16.22
C VAL A 93 -2.30 -10.62 16.53
N THR A 94 -2.76 -10.62 17.78
CA THR A 94 -3.87 -9.79 18.26
C THR A 94 -3.38 -8.89 19.39
N PRO A 95 -2.72 -7.75 19.06
CA PRO A 95 -2.29 -6.84 20.09
C PRO A 95 -3.50 -6.11 20.69
N GLU A 96 -3.47 -5.92 21.99
CA GLU A 96 -4.45 -5.07 22.70
C GLU A 96 -3.95 -3.63 22.73
N GLY A 97 -4.86 -2.67 22.60
CA GLY A 97 -4.51 -1.26 22.70
C GLY A 97 -5.66 -0.31 22.49
N GLN A 98 -5.55 0.90 23.03
CA GLN A 98 -6.54 1.95 22.85
C GLN A 98 -6.44 2.57 21.43
N THR A 99 -5.25 2.56 20.85
CA THR A 99 -4.91 3.25 19.62
C THR A 99 -4.45 2.25 18.56
N PRO A 100 -5.31 1.81 17.64
CA PRO A 100 -4.99 0.74 16.69
C PRO A 100 -3.72 0.98 15.88
N HIS A 101 -3.51 2.20 15.34
CA HIS A 101 -2.31 2.47 14.55
C HIS A 101 -1.02 2.34 15.36
N ALA A 102 -1.01 2.75 16.64
CA ALA A 102 0.18 2.61 17.49
C ALA A 102 0.51 1.15 17.77
N ALA A 103 -0.51 0.31 18.02
CA ALA A 103 -0.34 -1.12 18.21
C ALA A 103 0.20 -1.82 16.93
N ILE A 104 -0.30 -1.40 15.75
CA ILE A 104 0.18 -1.89 14.45
C ILE A 104 1.66 -1.51 14.25
N VAL A 105 2.02 -0.23 14.45
CA VAL A 105 3.39 0.25 14.27
C VAL A 105 4.35 -0.44 15.23
N ALA A 106 4.02 -0.54 16.52
CA ALA A 106 4.82 -1.25 17.51
C ALA A 106 5.00 -2.74 17.15
N THR A 107 3.96 -3.38 16.59
CA THR A 107 4.05 -4.74 16.08
C THR A 107 5.02 -4.83 14.89
N ALA A 108 4.95 -3.88 13.95
CA ALA A 108 5.86 -3.82 12.81
C ALA A 108 7.32 -3.57 13.23
N GLU A 109 7.57 -2.70 14.19
CA GLU A 109 8.92 -2.47 14.75
C GLU A 109 9.52 -3.73 15.38
N LYS A 110 8.68 -4.50 16.09
CA LYS A 110 9.09 -5.75 16.74
C LYS A 110 9.35 -6.88 15.74
N LEU A 111 8.47 -7.02 14.73
CA LEU A 111 8.51 -8.14 13.78
C LEU A 111 9.35 -7.84 12.55
N ARG A 112 9.60 -6.57 12.24
CA ARG A 112 10.36 -6.08 11.07
C ARG A 112 9.92 -6.76 9.76
N PRO A 113 8.62 -6.68 9.40
CA PRO A 113 8.18 -7.21 8.11
C PRO A 113 8.79 -6.40 6.96
N ASP A 114 8.86 -7.00 5.78
CA ASP A 114 9.33 -6.31 4.58
C ASP A 114 8.28 -5.34 4.01
N LEU A 115 7.00 -5.64 4.26
CA LEU A 115 5.87 -4.87 3.75
C LEU A 115 4.69 -4.97 4.71
N ILE A 116 4.04 -3.83 4.98
CA ILE A 116 2.72 -3.79 5.61
C ILE A 116 1.66 -3.67 4.52
N ILE A 117 0.59 -4.47 4.62
CA ILE A 117 -0.53 -4.44 3.68
C ILE A 117 -1.81 -4.16 4.47
N MET A 118 -2.64 -3.25 3.99
CA MET A 118 -3.89 -2.91 4.66
C MET A 118 -4.93 -2.32 3.70
N GLY A 119 -6.19 -2.40 4.07
CA GLY A 119 -7.27 -1.74 3.34
C GLY A 119 -7.16 -0.21 3.38
N ARG A 120 -7.75 0.46 2.38
CA ARG A 120 -7.81 1.92 2.34
C ARG A 120 -8.65 2.49 3.50
N CYS A 121 -9.79 1.87 3.78
CA CYS A 121 -10.68 2.23 4.88
C CYS A 121 -10.97 1.01 5.76
N GLY A 122 -11.49 1.23 6.97
CA GLY A 122 -11.98 0.19 7.88
C GLY A 122 -13.49 0.27 8.08
N LYS A 123 -14.01 -0.45 9.09
CA LYS A 123 -15.44 -0.53 9.45
C LYS A 123 -16.16 0.82 9.61
N THR A 124 -15.44 1.84 10.04
CA THR A 124 -15.99 3.18 10.26
C THR A 124 -15.94 4.07 9.03
N GLY A 125 -15.45 3.57 7.90
CA GLY A 125 -15.32 4.30 6.65
C GLY A 125 -16.69 4.72 6.11
N LEU A 126 -17.03 6.01 6.22
CA LEU A 126 -18.12 6.60 5.49
C LEU A 126 -17.77 6.61 4.00
N ALA A 127 -18.73 6.37 3.12
CA ALA A 127 -18.54 6.29 1.66
C ALA A 127 -17.92 7.56 1.00
N ARG A 128 -17.65 8.60 1.79
CA ARG A 128 -17.01 9.86 1.37
C ARG A 128 -15.61 10.08 1.97
N ILE A 129 -15.11 9.14 2.79
CA ILE A 129 -13.76 9.27 3.36
C ILE A 129 -12.78 8.68 2.36
N LEU A 130 -11.89 9.52 1.85
CA LEU A 130 -10.87 9.15 0.88
C LEU A 130 -9.88 8.11 1.42
N MET A 131 -9.55 8.18 2.72
CA MET A 131 -8.67 7.22 3.40
C MET A 131 -9.00 7.14 4.90
N GLY A 132 -8.91 5.94 5.47
CA GLY A 132 -9.13 5.70 6.90
C GLY A 132 -8.04 6.32 7.79
N ASN A 133 -8.44 6.86 8.95
CA ASN A 133 -7.52 7.48 9.91
C ASN A 133 -6.42 6.51 10.40
N VAL A 134 -6.75 5.24 10.60
CA VAL A 134 -5.75 4.22 11.02
C VAL A 134 -4.72 4.02 9.91
N THR A 135 -5.16 3.86 8.65
CA THR A 135 -4.30 3.69 7.49
C THR A 135 -3.36 4.89 7.32
N ALA A 136 -3.90 6.11 7.38
CA ALA A 136 -3.10 7.33 7.30
C ALA A 136 -1.99 7.39 8.37
N ARG A 137 -2.35 7.07 9.62
CA ARG A 137 -1.40 7.10 10.73
C ARG A 137 -0.38 5.95 10.66
N VAL A 138 -0.77 4.76 10.21
CA VAL A 138 0.19 3.68 9.97
C VAL A 138 1.18 4.08 8.90
N ILE A 139 0.74 4.64 7.76
CA ILE A 139 1.65 5.14 6.73
C ILE A 139 2.60 6.18 7.32
N GLY A 140 2.09 7.13 8.11
CA GLY A 140 2.92 8.18 8.72
C GLY A 140 4.04 7.65 9.61
N HIS A 141 3.75 6.64 10.44
CA HIS A 141 4.66 6.15 11.47
C HIS A 141 5.34 4.81 11.15
N SER A 142 4.95 4.15 10.06
CA SER A 142 5.51 2.85 9.68
C SER A 142 7.01 2.92 9.47
N PRO A 143 7.79 1.94 10.00
CA PRO A 143 9.21 1.80 9.71
C PRO A 143 9.49 1.21 8.33
N VAL A 144 8.46 0.63 7.67
CA VAL A 144 8.58 -0.07 6.39
C VAL A 144 7.55 0.44 5.38
N ASN A 145 7.68 0.05 4.12
CA ASN A 145 6.73 0.39 3.06
C ASN A 145 5.33 -0.12 3.37
N VAL A 146 4.31 0.59 2.88
CA VAL A 146 2.90 0.24 3.10
C VAL A 146 2.18 0.11 1.76
N LEU A 147 1.58 -1.05 1.51
CA LEU A 147 0.69 -1.29 0.38
C LEU A 147 -0.76 -1.09 0.83
N VAL A 148 -1.42 -0.11 0.24
CA VAL A 148 -2.83 0.18 0.50
C VAL A 148 -3.67 -0.42 -0.61
N VAL A 149 -4.62 -1.29 -0.23
CA VAL A 149 -5.47 -2.04 -1.16
C VAL A 149 -6.90 -1.49 -1.11
N PRO A 150 -7.40 -0.89 -2.19
CA PRO A 150 -8.80 -0.49 -2.28
C PRO A 150 -9.74 -1.70 -2.34
N ARG A 151 -11.01 -1.49 -2.01
CA ARG A 151 -12.04 -2.54 -2.09
C ARG A 151 -12.13 -3.11 -3.50
N GLY A 152 -12.12 -4.45 -3.60
CA GLY A 152 -12.25 -5.15 -4.87
C GLY A 152 -11.05 -5.04 -5.82
N ALA A 153 -9.99 -4.34 -5.43
CA ALA A 153 -8.79 -4.26 -6.23
C ALA A 153 -7.99 -5.57 -6.14
N ALA A 154 -7.43 -5.97 -7.27
CA ALA A 154 -6.48 -7.07 -7.39
C ALA A 154 -5.07 -6.54 -7.67
N LEU A 155 -4.07 -7.38 -7.47
CA LEU A 155 -2.66 -7.08 -7.73
C LEU A 155 -2.14 -8.01 -8.83
N ALA A 156 -1.49 -7.46 -9.85
CA ALA A 156 -1.00 -8.26 -10.97
C ALA A 156 0.43 -7.93 -11.40
N PHE A 157 0.95 -6.76 -11.07
CA PHE A 157 2.28 -6.26 -11.46
C PHE A 157 2.57 -6.27 -12.97
N GLN A 158 1.53 -6.12 -13.79
CA GLN A 158 1.72 -6.05 -15.25
C GLN A 158 2.07 -4.64 -15.71
N ARG A 159 1.41 -3.64 -15.15
CA ARG A 159 1.56 -2.21 -15.45
C ARG A 159 1.69 -1.41 -14.16
N ILE A 160 2.90 -0.99 -13.87
CA ILE A 160 3.23 -0.23 -12.67
C ILE A 160 3.38 1.23 -13.04
N LEU A 161 2.60 2.11 -12.41
CA LEU A 161 2.82 3.54 -12.49
C LEU A 161 3.69 3.98 -11.32
N VAL A 162 4.71 4.79 -11.61
CA VAL A 162 5.51 5.46 -10.60
C VAL A 162 5.49 6.96 -10.82
N ALA A 163 5.12 7.71 -9.76
CA ALA A 163 5.12 9.17 -9.80
C ALA A 163 6.38 9.73 -9.14
N SER A 164 6.98 10.73 -9.79
CA SER A 164 8.16 11.41 -9.26
C SER A 164 8.06 12.91 -9.40
N ASP A 165 8.43 13.62 -8.34
CA ASP A 165 8.61 15.05 -8.28
C ASP A 165 10.10 15.44 -8.13
N GLY A 166 11.01 14.46 -8.18
CA GLY A 166 12.45 14.63 -7.99
C GLY A 166 12.90 14.68 -6.54
N SER A 167 11.98 14.52 -5.57
CA SER A 167 12.33 14.44 -4.15
C SER A 167 13.05 13.12 -3.80
N PRO A 168 13.79 13.06 -2.68
CA PRO A 168 14.41 11.82 -2.23
C PRO A 168 13.42 10.68 -2.01
N TYR A 169 12.19 10.98 -1.55
CA TYR A 169 11.13 9.99 -1.36
C TYR A 169 10.62 9.43 -2.69
N SER A 170 10.43 10.29 -3.69
CA SER A 170 10.02 9.85 -5.02
C SER A 170 11.15 9.12 -5.75
N GLN A 171 12.41 9.43 -5.45
CA GLN A 171 13.57 8.71 -5.96
C GLN A 171 13.61 7.27 -5.40
N ALA A 172 13.39 7.09 -4.09
CA ALA A 172 13.28 5.76 -3.49
C ALA A 172 12.11 4.94 -4.09
N ALA A 173 10.96 5.62 -4.34
CA ALA A 173 9.81 5.00 -5.01
C ALA A 173 10.16 4.57 -6.45
N TRP A 174 10.88 5.40 -7.19
CA TRP A 174 11.35 5.09 -8.53
C TRP A 174 12.28 3.86 -8.55
N GLU A 175 13.29 3.84 -7.68
CA GLU A 175 14.27 2.74 -7.60
C GLU A 175 13.59 1.40 -7.28
N LEU A 176 12.65 1.42 -6.33
CA LEU A 176 11.87 0.23 -6.00
C LEU A 176 10.98 -0.22 -7.17
N ALA A 177 10.26 0.71 -7.80
CA ALA A 177 9.40 0.39 -8.94
C ALA A 177 10.19 -0.18 -10.12
N LEU A 178 11.37 0.36 -10.41
CA LEU A 178 12.26 -0.16 -11.46
C LEU A 178 12.73 -1.58 -11.15
N ALA A 179 13.16 -1.84 -9.91
CA ALA A 179 13.57 -3.18 -9.46
C ALA A 179 12.40 -4.18 -9.55
N MET A 180 11.21 -3.78 -9.08
CA MET A 180 10.00 -4.60 -9.17
C MET A 180 9.63 -4.91 -10.63
N ALA A 181 9.65 -3.89 -11.50
CA ALA A 181 9.32 -4.07 -12.91
C ALA A 181 10.30 -4.99 -13.62
N LYS A 182 11.59 -4.89 -13.30
CA LYS A 182 12.61 -5.79 -13.85
C LYS A 182 12.38 -7.25 -13.42
N GLN A 183 12.05 -7.48 -12.16
CA GLN A 183 11.84 -8.82 -11.61
C GLN A 183 10.54 -9.46 -12.12
N ALA A 184 9.44 -8.69 -12.19
CA ALA A 184 8.13 -9.17 -12.62
C ALA A 184 7.89 -9.04 -14.14
N ASN A 185 8.88 -8.54 -14.91
CA ASN A 185 8.75 -8.26 -16.34
C ASN A 185 7.56 -7.32 -16.66
N SER A 186 7.38 -6.30 -15.81
CA SER A 186 6.30 -5.32 -15.90
C SER A 186 6.61 -4.23 -16.92
N ARG A 187 5.55 -3.52 -17.36
CA ARG A 187 5.68 -2.25 -18.06
C ARG A 187 5.59 -1.10 -17.07
N LEU A 188 6.50 -0.14 -17.16
CA LEU A 188 6.45 1.07 -16.32
C LEU A 188 5.75 2.23 -17.02
N ILE A 189 4.99 2.99 -16.24
CA ILE A 189 4.47 4.29 -16.61
C ILE A 189 5.09 5.30 -15.63
N GLY A 190 6.07 6.07 -16.08
CA GLY A 190 6.67 7.14 -15.27
C GLY A 190 5.89 8.43 -15.44
N VAL A 191 5.47 9.03 -14.33
CA VAL A 191 4.68 10.27 -14.32
C VAL A 191 5.40 11.35 -13.52
N ALA A 192 5.62 12.52 -14.14
CA ALA A 192 6.01 13.74 -13.46
C ALA A 192 5.04 14.85 -13.87
N VAL A 193 4.24 15.34 -12.93
CA VAL A 193 3.23 16.35 -13.19
C VAL A 193 3.84 17.74 -13.06
N ALA A 194 3.58 18.64 -14.03
CA ALA A 194 3.86 20.05 -13.93
C ALA A 194 2.55 20.80 -13.60
N THR A 195 2.40 21.22 -12.36
CA THR A 195 1.21 21.94 -11.91
C THR A 195 1.15 23.34 -12.47
N GLU A 196 2.32 23.94 -12.69
CA GLU A 196 2.53 25.28 -13.22
C GLU A 196 3.49 25.26 -14.40
N GLU A 197 3.45 26.30 -15.24
CA GLU A 197 4.28 26.41 -16.45
C GLU A 197 5.79 26.35 -16.13
N GLY A 198 6.19 26.97 -15.01
CA GLY A 198 7.60 26.98 -14.55
C GLY A 198 8.16 25.59 -14.20
N GLU A 199 7.32 24.61 -13.94
CA GLU A 199 7.72 23.24 -13.57
C GLU A 199 7.92 22.31 -14.79
N ILE A 200 7.49 22.71 -15.99
CA ILE A 200 7.47 21.86 -17.18
C ILE A 200 8.85 21.33 -17.52
N ILE A 201 9.87 22.17 -17.49
CA ILE A 201 11.24 21.80 -17.84
C ILE A 201 11.78 20.75 -16.86
N GLU A 202 11.56 20.97 -15.58
CA GLU A 202 12.02 20.05 -14.54
C GLU A 202 11.30 18.71 -14.61
N ALA A 203 9.96 18.72 -14.77
CA ALA A 203 9.17 17.50 -14.91
C ALA A 203 9.60 16.68 -16.15
N LYS A 204 9.88 17.34 -17.28
CA LYS A 204 10.45 16.69 -18.48
C LYS A 204 11.83 16.10 -18.20
N ALA A 205 12.69 16.80 -17.45
CA ALA A 205 14.02 16.31 -17.08
C ALA A 205 13.93 15.07 -16.16
N ILE A 206 12.97 15.05 -15.22
CA ILE A 206 12.68 13.87 -14.38
C ILE A 206 12.32 12.68 -15.27
N ILE A 207 11.35 12.84 -16.16
CA ILE A 207 10.92 11.77 -17.08
C ILE A 207 12.07 11.29 -17.95
N HIS A 208 12.90 12.18 -18.46
CA HIS A 208 14.06 11.80 -19.27
C HIS A 208 15.05 10.93 -18.49
N ARG A 209 15.38 11.30 -17.25
CA ARG A 209 16.25 10.48 -16.37
C ARG A 209 15.64 9.10 -16.11
N MET A 210 14.33 9.03 -15.83
CA MET A 210 13.63 7.78 -15.60
C MET A 210 13.65 6.87 -16.86
N LEU A 211 13.38 7.42 -18.04
CA LEU A 211 13.44 6.69 -19.31
C LEU A 211 14.84 6.14 -19.60
N THR A 212 15.88 6.94 -19.38
CA THR A 212 17.27 6.51 -19.55
C THR A 212 17.61 5.36 -18.61
N ALA A 213 17.24 5.46 -17.32
CA ALA A 213 17.51 4.42 -16.35
C ALA A 213 16.72 3.13 -16.65
N ALA A 214 15.45 3.24 -17.05
CA ALA A 214 14.64 2.11 -17.46
C ALA A 214 15.23 1.38 -18.68
N SER A 215 15.66 2.15 -19.69
CA SER A 215 16.32 1.61 -20.89
C SER A 215 17.60 0.85 -20.54
N LEU A 216 18.46 1.41 -19.69
CA LEU A 216 19.68 0.75 -19.22
C LEU A 216 19.40 -0.52 -18.42
N ALA A 217 18.27 -0.55 -17.68
CA ALA A 217 17.83 -1.74 -16.94
C ALA A 217 17.12 -2.78 -17.82
N GLY A 218 16.82 -2.47 -19.08
CA GLY A 218 16.05 -3.33 -19.99
C GLY A 218 14.56 -3.41 -19.65
N VAL A 219 14.00 -2.38 -18.97
CA VAL A 219 12.60 -2.33 -18.56
C VAL A 219 11.79 -1.43 -19.49
N PRO A 220 10.72 -1.95 -20.13
CA PRO A 220 9.85 -1.15 -20.99
C PRO A 220 9.17 -0.04 -20.18
N MET A 221 9.33 1.21 -20.61
CA MET A 221 8.75 2.35 -19.91
C MET A 221 8.14 3.37 -20.87
N LYS A 222 6.97 3.89 -20.49
CA LYS A 222 6.33 5.06 -21.07
C LYS A 222 6.47 6.24 -20.11
N GLY A 223 7.06 7.34 -20.57
CA GLY A 223 7.11 8.60 -19.81
C GLY A 223 5.92 9.50 -20.12
N VAL A 224 5.32 10.09 -19.11
CA VAL A 224 4.17 11.01 -19.23
C VAL A 224 4.39 12.24 -18.36
N ASN A 225 4.11 13.41 -18.93
CA ASN A 225 4.22 14.69 -18.23
C ASN A 225 2.89 15.46 -18.32
N PRO A 226 1.89 15.19 -17.45
CA PRO A 226 0.67 15.98 -17.37
C PRO A 226 0.99 17.43 -16.97
N GLN A 227 0.26 18.40 -17.57
CA GLN A 227 0.51 19.84 -17.36
C GLN A 227 -0.80 20.54 -16.98
N GLY A 228 -0.70 21.59 -16.15
CA GLY A 228 -1.81 22.44 -15.77
C GLY A 228 -2.91 21.74 -14.95
N VAL A 229 -2.57 20.64 -14.28
CA VAL A 229 -3.48 19.88 -13.43
C VAL A 229 -2.84 19.63 -12.06
N ALA A 230 -3.65 19.41 -11.04
CA ALA A 230 -3.13 19.02 -9.73
C ALA A 230 -2.38 17.69 -9.81
N ALA A 231 -1.32 17.53 -9.03
CA ALA A 231 -0.43 16.37 -9.13
C ALA A 231 -1.15 15.05 -8.87
N ASP A 232 -2.00 14.98 -7.85
CA ASP A 232 -2.84 13.83 -7.53
C ASP A 232 -3.79 13.47 -8.69
N THR A 233 -4.48 14.47 -9.23
CA THR A 233 -5.39 14.32 -10.37
C THR A 233 -4.64 13.80 -11.61
N GLY A 234 -3.49 14.37 -11.93
CA GLY A 234 -2.66 13.93 -13.04
C GLY A 234 -2.21 12.47 -12.91
N ILE A 235 -1.77 12.07 -11.71
CA ILE A 235 -1.36 10.69 -11.41
C ILE A 235 -2.53 9.71 -11.58
N VAL A 236 -3.68 9.98 -10.93
CA VAL A 236 -4.85 9.09 -10.97
C VAL A 236 -5.42 8.97 -12.39
N GLN A 237 -5.51 10.07 -13.14
CA GLN A 237 -5.94 10.04 -14.54
C GLN A 237 -5.01 9.18 -15.41
N GLN A 238 -3.69 9.25 -15.20
CA GLN A 238 -2.76 8.41 -15.94
C GLN A 238 -2.84 6.94 -15.51
N ALA A 239 -3.15 6.67 -14.25
CA ALA A 239 -3.38 5.31 -13.78
C ALA A 239 -4.60 4.68 -14.47
N ILE A 240 -5.71 5.41 -14.54
CA ILE A 240 -6.93 4.96 -15.25
C ILE A 240 -6.66 4.79 -16.75
N LYS A 241 -6.08 5.81 -17.40
CA LYS A 241 -5.84 5.82 -18.86
C LYS A 241 -4.93 4.69 -19.34
N ASN A 242 -3.96 4.29 -18.51
CA ASN A 242 -3.02 3.23 -18.85
C ASN A 242 -3.39 1.89 -18.18
N GLU A 243 -4.55 1.80 -17.52
CA GLU A 243 -5.06 0.60 -16.84
C GLU A 243 -3.99 -0.04 -15.95
N VAL A 244 -3.35 0.77 -15.09
CA VAL A 244 -2.31 0.26 -14.21
C VAL A 244 -2.90 -0.57 -13.07
N ASP A 245 -2.14 -1.55 -12.61
CA ASP A 245 -2.53 -2.45 -11.52
C ASP A 245 -1.76 -2.19 -10.22
N LEU A 246 -0.81 -1.24 -10.24
CA LEU A 246 -0.11 -0.73 -9.06
C LEU A 246 0.35 0.71 -9.30
N ILE A 247 0.09 1.60 -8.33
CA ILE A 247 0.75 2.90 -8.25
C ILE A 247 1.83 2.85 -7.18
N VAL A 248 3.03 3.38 -7.49
CA VAL A 248 4.14 3.52 -6.54
C VAL A 248 4.44 5.00 -6.33
N VAL A 249 4.40 5.43 -5.08
CA VAL A 249 4.63 6.83 -4.68
C VAL A 249 5.52 6.93 -3.45
N GLY A 250 6.24 8.02 -3.31
CA GLY A 250 6.93 8.35 -2.07
C GLY A 250 5.96 8.78 -0.97
N SER A 251 6.32 8.57 0.28
CA SER A 251 5.49 8.98 1.43
C SER A 251 5.38 10.50 1.58
N TYR A 252 6.35 11.27 1.07
CA TYR A 252 6.36 12.73 1.01
C TYR A 252 6.87 13.19 -0.36
N GLY A 253 6.58 14.46 -0.70
CA GLY A 253 7.14 15.14 -1.85
C GLY A 253 8.20 16.19 -1.45
N ARG A 254 8.49 17.13 -2.37
CA ARG A 254 9.50 18.20 -2.19
C ARG A 254 9.33 19.05 -0.94
N THR A 255 8.09 19.34 -0.55
CA THR A 255 7.82 20.19 0.62
C THR A 255 8.17 19.55 1.94
N GLY A 256 8.28 18.19 1.98
CA GLY A 256 8.85 17.40 3.08
C GLY A 256 8.40 17.82 4.49
N LEU A 257 7.18 18.36 4.63
CA LEU A 257 6.68 18.84 5.92
C LEU A 257 6.55 17.67 6.90
N LYS A 258 7.62 17.38 7.64
CA LYS A 258 7.70 16.34 8.68
C LYS A 258 6.63 16.45 9.77
N LYS A 259 5.83 17.54 9.77
CA LYS A 259 4.69 17.73 10.68
C LYS A 259 3.41 17.02 10.24
N LEU A 260 3.33 16.56 8.99
CA LEU A 260 2.20 15.81 8.45
C LEU A 260 2.52 14.30 8.48
N LEU A 261 1.49 13.48 8.55
CA LEU A 261 1.64 12.01 8.53
C LEU A 261 2.17 11.51 7.18
N MET A 262 1.78 12.18 6.09
CA MET A 262 2.24 11.94 4.72
C MET A 262 2.03 13.17 3.85
N GLY A 263 2.53 13.17 2.62
CA GLY A 263 2.29 14.23 1.64
C GLY A 263 0.83 14.27 1.18
N SER A 264 0.27 15.47 1.01
CA SER A 264 -1.12 15.67 0.58
C SER A 264 -1.43 15.03 -0.79
N VAL A 265 -0.46 15.01 -1.70
CA VAL A 265 -0.59 14.33 -3.01
C VAL A 265 -0.73 12.83 -2.80
N THR A 266 0.13 12.22 -1.97
CA THR A 266 0.09 10.79 -1.67
C THR A 266 -1.24 10.39 -1.03
N GLU A 267 -1.75 11.20 -0.09
CA GLU A 267 -3.04 10.99 0.57
C GLU A 267 -4.19 10.95 -0.44
N ARG A 268 -4.25 11.95 -1.35
CA ARG A 268 -5.30 12.03 -2.38
C ARG A 268 -5.17 10.92 -3.42
N VAL A 269 -3.95 10.58 -3.84
CA VAL A 269 -3.71 9.45 -4.76
C VAL A 269 -4.24 8.16 -4.15
N ILE A 270 -3.99 7.88 -2.86
CA ILE A 270 -4.56 6.71 -2.17
C ILE A 270 -6.09 6.78 -2.16
N GLY A 271 -6.64 7.95 -1.87
CA GLY A 271 -8.10 8.15 -1.80
C GLY A 271 -8.82 7.85 -3.10
N ASP A 272 -8.27 8.30 -4.22
CA ASP A 272 -8.91 8.29 -5.54
C ASP A 272 -8.41 7.16 -6.46
N SER A 273 -7.41 6.39 -6.02
CA SER A 273 -6.83 5.32 -6.85
C SER A 273 -7.82 4.17 -7.09
N PRO A 274 -7.94 3.70 -8.34
CA PRO A 274 -8.71 2.50 -8.68
C PRO A 274 -7.97 1.19 -8.38
N CYS A 275 -6.67 1.24 -8.12
CA CYS A 275 -5.80 0.10 -7.92
C CYS A 275 -4.95 0.25 -6.64
N PRO A 276 -4.26 -0.80 -6.17
CA PRO A 276 -3.36 -0.72 -5.03
C PRO A 276 -2.30 0.38 -5.17
N VAL A 277 -1.96 1.00 -4.03
CA VAL A 277 -0.94 2.05 -3.93
C VAL A 277 0.15 1.61 -2.97
N LEU A 278 1.38 1.48 -3.46
CA LEU A 278 2.56 1.23 -2.65
C LEU A 278 3.19 2.55 -2.25
N VAL A 279 3.15 2.84 -0.95
CA VAL A 279 3.78 4.02 -0.37
C VAL A 279 5.18 3.65 0.11
N VAL A 280 6.18 4.24 -0.52
CA VAL A 280 7.59 3.96 -0.25
C VAL A 280 8.12 4.93 0.79
N LYS A 281 8.73 4.37 1.83
CA LYS A 281 9.45 5.11 2.87
C LYS A 281 10.89 5.31 2.41
N GLN A 282 11.46 6.47 2.72
CA GLN A 282 12.88 6.65 2.51
C GLN A 282 13.63 5.76 3.50
N PRO A 283 14.66 5.00 3.07
CA PRO A 283 15.57 4.35 4.00
C PRO A 283 16.18 5.42 4.92
N GLY A 284 16.08 5.22 6.24
CA GLY A 284 16.68 6.11 7.23
C GLY A 284 18.20 6.04 7.21
#